data_1e9fb3098b86cb4a0571e90a01df71a6
#
_entry.id   1e9fb3098b86cb4a0571e90a01df71a6
#
_cell.length_a   1.000
_cell.length_b   1.000
_cell.length_c   1.000
_cell.angle_alpha   90.00
_cell.angle_beta   90.00
_cell.angle_gamma   90.00
#
_symmetry.space_group_name_H-M   'P 1'
#
loop_
_entity.id
_entity.type
_entity.pdbx_description
1 polymer ?
#
loop_
_entity_poly.entity_id
_entity_poly.type
_entity_poly.pdbx_seq_one_letter_code
_entity_poly.pdbx_strand_id
1 'polypeptide(L)'
;MVFNYHVKQVGCQYMNKKINNFSKLFTPALSAVFFMILSGIFATSMHCLIRFATEEHHPFEVAFFRTVFVLIIFLPVVLKNGFKSLKPNNIKLQSFRAVIGSVAMLCMFYGLSITELAKATALMFTVPIFATILAIIFLKEVVGIRRWSAMFLGFFGAVIVLRPDIELEFGQILILCGSLMWSSSVLMAKKLTQTDNTLTITFWQAAGLIPATFILATQVWVWPNLEQLFM
;
A
#
# COMPACT_ATOMS: atom_id res chain seq x y z
N MET A 1 38.32 13.86 23.38
CA MET A 1 37.50 12.75 22.85
C MET A 1 36.29 12.38 23.74
N VAL A 2 36.31 12.70 25.03
CA VAL A 2 35.25 12.37 26.01
C VAL A 2 34.02 13.29 25.92
N PHE A 3 34.18 14.53 25.48
CA PHE A 3 33.11 15.54 25.40
C PHE A 3 32.06 15.25 24.30
N ASN A 4 32.46 14.56 23.21
CA ASN A 4 31.56 14.21 22.11
C ASN A 4 30.64 13.00 22.40
N TYR A 5 31.01 12.17 23.39
CA TYR A 5 30.17 11.03 23.79
C TYR A 5 29.02 11.46 24.70
N HIS A 6 29.21 12.46 25.54
CA HIS A 6 28.18 12.97 26.45
C HIS A 6 27.05 13.70 25.71
N VAL A 7 27.36 14.48 24.66
CA VAL A 7 26.37 15.24 23.88
C VAL A 7 25.49 14.29 23.06
N LYS A 8 26.06 13.17 22.53
CA LYS A 8 25.28 12.14 21.84
C LYS A 8 24.35 11.36 22.77
N GLN A 9 24.75 11.06 23.98
CA GLN A 9 23.91 10.37 24.96
C GLN A 9 22.77 11.27 25.47
N VAL A 10 23.04 12.53 25.72
CA VAL A 10 22.01 13.50 26.17
C VAL A 10 20.98 13.77 25.07
N GLY A 11 21.40 13.89 23.82
CA GLY A 11 20.50 14.04 22.68
C GLY A 11 19.62 12.80 22.45
N CYS A 12 20.19 11.60 22.61
CA CYS A 12 19.44 10.34 22.49
C CYS A 12 18.46 10.14 23.66
N GLN A 13 18.83 10.52 24.87
CA GLN A 13 17.95 10.50 26.04
C GLN A 13 16.83 11.54 25.95
N TYR A 14 17.11 12.74 25.40
CA TYR A 14 16.08 13.77 25.19
C TYR A 14 15.06 13.37 24.12
N MET A 15 15.51 12.78 23.00
CA MET A 15 14.63 12.23 21.98
C MET A 15 13.81 11.04 22.51
N ASN A 16 14.42 10.12 23.24
CA ASN A 16 13.72 9.01 23.88
C ASN A 16 12.69 9.48 24.93
N LYS A 17 13.02 10.52 25.70
CA LYS A 17 12.09 11.12 26.68
C LYS A 17 10.92 11.85 26.01
N LYS A 18 11.15 12.50 24.86
CA LYS A 18 10.11 13.18 24.08
C LYS A 18 9.20 12.16 23.38
N ILE A 19 9.76 11.08 22.85
CA ILE A 19 9.02 9.93 22.27
C ILE A 19 8.21 9.20 23.36
N ASN A 20 8.79 8.97 24.54
CA ASN A 20 8.08 8.35 25.67
C ASN A 20 6.98 9.25 26.27
N ASN A 21 7.12 10.57 26.22
CA ASN A 21 6.03 11.46 26.63
C ASN A 21 4.90 11.53 25.61
N PHE A 22 5.21 11.41 24.31
CA PHE A 22 4.20 11.33 23.26
C PHE A 22 3.44 9.99 23.31
N SER A 23 4.14 8.89 23.64
CA SER A 23 3.52 7.57 23.80
C SER A 23 2.67 7.44 25.07
N LYS A 24 2.91 8.27 26.09
CA LYS A 24 2.07 8.32 27.30
C LYS A 24 0.77 9.08 27.10
N LEU A 25 0.71 9.99 26.12
CA LEU A 25 -0.50 10.76 25.81
C LEU A 25 -1.52 9.97 24.99
N PHE A 26 -1.06 8.94 24.24
CA PHE A 26 -1.91 8.13 23.40
C PHE A 26 -1.88 6.67 23.87
N THR A 27 -3.04 6.13 24.19
CA THR A 27 -3.16 4.68 24.32
C THR A 27 -2.73 4.01 23.00
N PRO A 28 -2.14 2.79 23.01
CA PRO A 28 -1.73 2.11 21.78
C PRO A 28 -2.83 2.02 20.72
N ALA A 29 -4.08 1.93 21.16
CA ALA A 29 -5.25 1.96 20.27
C ALA A 29 -5.44 3.33 19.59
N LEU A 30 -5.28 4.43 20.33
CA LEU A 30 -5.47 5.77 19.77
C LEU A 30 -4.38 6.13 18.77
N SER A 31 -3.12 5.75 19.03
CA SER A 31 -2.02 5.93 18.09
C SER A 31 -2.24 5.11 16.80
N ALA A 32 -2.73 3.87 16.91
CA ALA A 32 -3.06 3.05 15.75
C ALA A 32 -4.15 3.70 14.89
N VAL A 33 -5.20 4.24 15.51
CA VAL A 33 -6.28 4.97 14.80
C VAL A 33 -5.72 6.22 14.10
N PHE A 34 -4.86 6.99 14.77
CA PHE A 34 -4.23 8.18 14.19
C PHE A 34 -3.40 7.83 12.93
N PHE A 35 -2.54 6.80 13.02
CA PHE A 35 -1.75 6.35 11.86
C PHE A 35 -2.63 5.78 10.74
N MET A 36 -3.74 5.15 11.08
CA MET A 36 -4.70 4.63 10.10
C MET A 36 -5.40 5.76 9.34
N ILE A 37 -5.84 6.82 10.02
CA ILE A 37 -6.42 8.01 9.40
C ILE A 37 -5.38 8.70 8.50
N LEU A 38 -4.17 8.90 9.00
CA LEU A 38 -3.08 9.52 8.24
C LEU A 38 -2.74 8.70 6.99
N SER A 39 -2.66 7.39 7.11
CA SER A 39 -2.47 6.48 5.98
C SER A 39 -3.61 6.59 4.95
N GLY A 40 -4.85 6.73 5.42
CA GLY A 40 -6.02 6.93 4.57
C GLY A 40 -5.94 8.23 3.77
N ILE A 41 -5.55 9.33 4.40
CA ILE A 41 -5.36 10.63 3.73
C ILE A 41 -4.31 10.50 2.63
N PHE A 42 -3.14 9.93 2.93
CA PHE A 42 -2.08 9.72 1.93
C PHE A 42 -2.52 8.78 0.81
N ALA A 43 -3.25 7.71 1.12
CA ALA A 43 -3.75 6.79 0.11
C ALA A 43 -4.75 7.47 -0.84
N THR A 44 -5.68 8.26 -0.30
CA THR A 44 -6.64 9.01 -1.12
C THR A 44 -5.94 10.06 -1.99
N SER A 45 -5.00 10.82 -1.43
CA SER A 45 -4.19 11.77 -2.20
C SER A 45 -3.42 11.09 -3.32
N MET A 46 -2.85 9.91 -3.04
CA MET A 46 -2.18 9.09 -4.06
C MET A 46 -3.14 8.67 -5.19
N HIS A 47 -4.36 8.24 -4.87
CA HIS A 47 -5.35 7.86 -5.90
C HIS A 47 -5.76 9.05 -6.76
N CYS A 48 -5.92 10.24 -6.17
CA CYS A 48 -6.19 11.46 -6.93
C CYS A 48 -5.02 11.80 -7.87
N LEU A 49 -3.78 11.73 -7.38
CA LEU A 49 -2.59 11.99 -8.19
C LEU A 49 -2.43 10.98 -9.33
N ILE A 50 -2.70 9.69 -9.08
CA ILE A 50 -2.70 8.65 -10.11
C ILE A 50 -3.74 8.98 -11.18
N ARG A 51 -4.95 9.35 -10.78
CA ARG A 51 -6.02 9.72 -11.73
C ARG A 51 -5.59 10.89 -12.60
N PHE A 52 -5.03 11.93 -12.00
CA PHE A 52 -4.53 13.10 -12.71
C PHE A 52 -3.38 12.75 -13.67
N ALA A 53 -2.40 11.98 -13.20
CA ALA A 53 -1.26 11.54 -14.02
C ALA A 53 -1.70 10.63 -15.19
N THR A 54 -2.77 9.86 -15.03
CA THR A 54 -3.29 8.97 -16.09
C THR A 54 -4.14 9.69 -17.15
N GLU A 55 -4.40 10.98 -17.02
CA GLU A 55 -4.98 11.80 -18.09
C GLU A 55 -3.96 12.08 -19.19
N GLU A 56 -2.67 12.20 -18.85
CA GLU A 56 -1.60 12.49 -19.80
C GLU A 56 -0.72 11.27 -20.13
N HIS A 57 -0.57 10.34 -19.18
CA HIS A 57 0.28 9.17 -19.29
C HIS A 57 -0.48 7.86 -19.17
N HIS A 58 0.02 6.84 -19.85
CA HIS A 58 -0.59 5.52 -19.73
C HIS A 58 -0.46 4.97 -18.30
N PRO A 59 -1.52 4.33 -17.73
CA PRO A 59 -1.52 3.83 -16.35
C PRO A 59 -0.33 2.92 -15.99
N PHE A 60 0.20 2.19 -16.96
CA PHE A 60 1.35 1.30 -16.76
C PHE A 60 2.66 2.05 -16.58
N GLU A 61 2.83 3.20 -17.23
CA GLU A 61 3.98 4.09 -17.00
C GLU A 61 3.92 4.70 -15.61
N VAL A 62 2.76 5.22 -15.23
CA VAL A 62 2.53 5.77 -13.87
C VAL A 62 2.82 4.71 -12.80
N ALA A 63 2.38 3.47 -13.01
CA ALA A 63 2.66 2.35 -12.12
C ALA A 63 4.16 2.05 -12.01
N PHE A 64 4.90 2.10 -13.13
CA PHE A 64 6.33 1.87 -13.17
C PHE A 64 7.09 2.97 -12.42
N PHE A 65 6.89 4.24 -12.77
CA PHE A 65 7.56 5.37 -12.10
C PHE A 65 7.28 5.37 -10.59
N ARG A 66 6.02 5.18 -10.18
CA ARG A 66 5.68 5.06 -8.76
C ARG A 66 6.51 3.98 -8.07
N THR A 67 6.66 2.82 -8.69
CA THR A 67 7.41 1.70 -8.09
C THR A 67 8.90 2.02 -7.98
N VAL A 68 9.47 2.67 -8.99
CA VAL A 68 10.87 3.13 -8.99
C VAL A 68 11.09 4.16 -7.88
N PHE A 69 10.22 5.17 -7.75
CA PHE A 69 10.33 6.17 -6.69
C PHE A 69 10.22 5.56 -5.29
N VAL A 70 9.34 4.58 -5.10
CA VAL A 70 9.26 3.85 -3.82
C VAL A 70 10.60 3.20 -3.49
N LEU A 71 11.27 2.54 -4.45
CA LEU A 71 12.58 1.94 -4.20
C LEU A 71 13.67 2.97 -3.92
N ILE A 72 13.67 4.10 -4.63
CA ILE A 72 14.61 5.20 -4.37
C ILE A 72 14.46 5.72 -2.94
N ILE A 73 13.22 5.89 -2.46
CA ILE A 73 12.93 6.33 -1.08
C ILE A 73 13.38 5.27 -0.06
N PHE A 74 13.28 3.99 -0.39
CA PHE A 74 13.77 2.91 0.50
C PHE A 74 15.30 2.77 0.51
N LEU A 75 15.99 3.24 -0.52
CA LEU A 75 17.43 3.06 -0.69
C LEU A 75 18.26 3.58 0.51
N PRO A 76 18.05 4.78 1.06
CA PRO A 76 18.79 5.25 2.23
C PRO A 76 18.59 4.37 3.46
N VAL A 77 17.38 3.85 3.65
CA VAL A 77 17.05 2.96 4.78
C VAL A 77 17.76 1.61 4.63
N VAL A 78 17.82 1.09 3.40
CA VAL A 78 18.50 -0.15 3.06
C VAL A 78 20.02 -0.01 3.25
N LEU A 79 20.60 1.09 2.75
CA LEU A 79 22.04 1.37 2.90
C LEU A 79 22.43 1.49 4.38
N LYS A 80 21.59 2.10 5.21
CA LYS A 80 21.84 2.25 6.66
C LYS A 80 21.76 0.94 7.42
N ASN A 81 20.82 0.06 7.08
CA ASN A 81 20.58 -1.21 7.77
C ASN A 81 21.40 -2.37 7.18
N GLY A 82 22.03 -2.17 6.03
CA GLY A 82 22.79 -3.18 5.29
C GLY A 82 21.90 -4.18 4.55
N PHE A 83 22.40 -4.66 3.40
CA PHE A 83 21.67 -5.62 2.54
C PHE A 83 21.35 -6.96 3.20
N LYS A 84 22.09 -7.34 4.24
CA LYS A 84 21.82 -8.57 5.01
C LYS A 84 20.45 -8.53 5.71
N SER A 85 19.97 -7.35 6.08
CA SER A 85 18.65 -7.18 6.72
C SER A 85 17.47 -7.43 5.76
N LEU A 86 17.74 -7.45 4.45
CA LEU A 86 16.73 -7.68 3.41
C LEU A 86 16.57 -9.15 3.03
N LYS A 87 17.33 -10.07 3.65
CA LYS A 87 17.23 -11.49 3.33
C LYS A 87 15.89 -12.05 3.83
N PRO A 88 14.99 -12.50 2.93
CA PRO A 88 13.72 -13.04 3.33
C PRO A 88 13.89 -14.47 3.84
N ASN A 89 13.14 -14.85 4.86
CA ASN A 89 13.10 -16.23 5.34
C ASN A 89 12.32 -17.15 4.41
N ASN A 90 11.27 -16.61 3.77
CA ASN A 90 10.45 -17.38 2.82
C ASN A 90 10.35 -16.67 1.46
N ILE A 91 11.38 -16.86 0.64
CA ILE A 91 11.46 -16.26 -0.70
C ILE A 91 10.31 -16.67 -1.62
N LYS A 92 9.84 -17.93 -1.53
CA LYS A 92 8.74 -18.44 -2.37
C LYS A 92 7.44 -17.69 -2.11
N LEU A 93 7.08 -17.53 -0.84
CA LEU A 93 5.86 -16.80 -0.45
C LEU A 93 5.99 -15.32 -0.80
N GLN A 94 7.19 -14.74 -0.65
CA GLN A 94 7.46 -13.34 -0.98
C GLN A 94 7.36 -13.09 -2.49
N SER A 95 7.95 -13.97 -3.32
CA SER A 95 7.85 -13.86 -4.78
C SER A 95 6.42 -14.05 -5.27
N PHE A 96 5.69 -15.02 -4.74
CA PHE A 96 4.29 -15.26 -5.09
C PHE A 96 3.41 -14.06 -4.72
N ARG A 97 3.64 -13.47 -3.53
CA ARG A 97 2.99 -12.24 -3.11
C ARG A 97 3.30 -11.07 -4.05
N ALA A 98 4.56 -10.93 -4.48
CA ALA A 98 4.96 -9.87 -5.39
C ALA A 98 4.27 -9.99 -6.75
N VAL A 99 4.16 -11.20 -7.31
CA VAL A 99 3.43 -11.46 -8.57
C VAL A 99 1.95 -11.10 -8.43
N ILE A 100 1.27 -11.61 -7.41
CA ILE A 100 -0.15 -11.30 -7.17
C ILE A 100 -0.35 -9.79 -6.95
N GLY A 101 0.54 -9.17 -6.17
CA GLY A 101 0.49 -7.73 -5.92
C GLY A 101 0.74 -6.90 -7.19
N SER A 102 1.58 -7.38 -8.11
CA SER A 102 1.81 -6.71 -9.40
C SER A 102 0.56 -6.73 -10.26
N VAL A 103 -0.06 -7.90 -10.42
CA VAL A 103 -1.31 -8.03 -11.18
C VAL A 103 -2.42 -7.20 -10.55
N ALA A 104 -2.56 -7.25 -9.23
CA ALA A 104 -3.53 -6.44 -8.49
C ALA A 104 -3.34 -4.93 -8.75
N MET A 105 -2.09 -4.45 -8.66
CA MET A 105 -1.76 -3.05 -8.89
C MET A 105 -2.09 -2.61 -10.31
N LEU A 106 -1.71 -3.41 -11.31
CA LEU A 106 -1.97 -3.10 -12.72
C LEU A 106 -3.49 -3.07 -13.01
N CYS A 107 -4.25 -4.04 -12.50
CA CYS A 107 -5.72 -4.05 -12.62
C CYS A 107 -6.34 -2.82 -11.97
N MET A 108 -5.88 -2.44 -10.77
CA MET A 108 -6.41 -1.28 -10.06
C MET A 108 -6.06 0.04 -10.76
N PHE A 109 -4.82 0.20 -11.27
CA PHE A 109 -4.40 1.42 -11.97
C PHE A 109 -5.13 1.59 -13.30
N TYR A 110 -5.21 0.53 -14.10
CA TYR A 110 -5.96 0.58 -15.35
C TYR A 110 -7.45 0.77 -15.10
N GLY A 111 -8.04 0.06 -14.13
CA GLY A 111 -9.42 0.25 -13.73
C GLY A 111 -9.71 1.68 -13.25
N LEU A 112 -8.79 2.27 -12.47
CA LEU A 112 -8.91 3.65 -11.98
C LEU A 112 -8.85 4.68 -13.13
N SER A 113 -8.06 4.42 -14.18
CA SER A 113 -7.94 5.34 -15.31
C SER A 113 -9.18 5.41 -16.20
N ILE A 114 -9.93 4.30 -16.30
CA ILE A 114 -11.12 4.21 -17.16
C ILE A 114 -12.46 4.27 -16.38
N THR A 115 -12.42 4.35 -15.06
CA THR A 115 -13.60 4.42 -14.20
C THR A 115 -13.65 5.78 -13.51
N GLU A 116 -14.83 6.30 -13.28
CA GLU A 116 -15.04 7.51 -12.48
C GLU A 116 -14.42 7.33 -11.07
N LEU A 117 -13.64 8.32 -10.62
CA LEU A 117 -12.88 8.24 -9.36
C LEU A 117 -13.76 7.88 -8.16
N ALA A 118 -14.97 8.44 -8.11
CA ALA A 118 -15.94 8.17 -7.07
C ALA A 118 -16.36 6.69 -7.07
N LYS A 119 -16.74 6.14 -8.21
CA LYS A 119 -17.11 4.71 -8.36
C LYS A 119 -15.92 3.80 -8.05
N ALA A 120 -14.74 4.15 -8.54
CA ALA A 120 -13.51 3.39 -8.29
C ALA A 120 -13.15 3.31 -6.79
N THR A 121 -13.20 4.43 -6.10
CA THR A 121 -12.90 4.48 -4.66
C THR A 121 -13.91 3.70 -3.82
N ALA A 122 -15.21 3.71 -4.19
CA ALA A 122 -16.20 2.87 -3.53
C ALA A 122 -15.90 1.38 -3.66
N LEU A 123 -15.57 0.95 -4.88
CA LEU A 123 -15.24 -0.46 -5.11
C LEU A 123 -13.99 -0.89 -4.32
N MET A 124 -13.04 0.01 -4.10
CA MET A 124 -11.87 -0.27 -3.25
C MET A 124 -12.23 -0.52 -1.77
N PHE A 125 -13.39 -0.06 -1.27
CA PHE A 125 -13.89 -0.45 0.05
C PHE A 125 -14.22 -1.94 0.16
N THR A 126 -14.27 -2.68 -0.94
CA THR A 126 -14.38 -4.14 -0.92
C THR A 126 -13.09 -4.83 -0.45
N VAL A 127 -11.92 -4.17 -0.50
CA VAL A 127 -10.63 -4.72 -0.08
C VAL A 127 -10.66 -5.23 1.37
N PRO A 128 -11.13 -4.48 2.38
CA PRO A 128 -11.25 -4.98 3.75
C PRO A 128 -12.19 -6.17 3.88
N ILE A 129 -13.25 -6.21 3.06
CA ILE A 129 -14.23 -7.32 3.06
C ILE A 129 -13.55 -8.59 2.54
N PHE A 130 -12.93 -8.52 1.36
CA PHE A 130 -12.17 -9.65 0.81
C PHE A 130 -11.03 -10.09 1.74
N ALA A 131 -10.27 -9.15 2.31
CA ALA A 131 -9.20 -9.48 3.24
C ALA A 131 -9.71 -10.23 4.48
N THR A 132 -10.89 -9.87 4.98
CA THR A 132 -11.51 -10.53 6.13
C THR A 132 -12.02 -11.92 5.76
N ILE A 133 -12.70 -12.08 4.63
CA ILE A 133 -13.17 -13.38 4.13
C ILE A 133 -11.98 -14.32 3.92
N LEU A 134 -10.92 -13.84 3.25
CA LEU A 134 -9.71 -14.62 3.02
C LEU A 134 -9.00 -14.98 4.35
N ALA A 135 -9.00 -14.09 5.35
CA ALA A 135 -8.43 -14.38 6.66
C ALA A 135 -9.18 -15.49 7.40
N ILE A 136 -10.51 -15.52 7.30
CA ILE A 136 -11.34 -16.59 7.85
C ILE A 136 -11.03 -17.92 7.16
N ILE A 137 -10.99 -17.93 5.81
CA ILE A 137 -10.80 -19.14 5.02
C ILE A 137 -9.38 -19.71 5.18
N PHE A 138 -8.36 -18.87 5.00
CA PHE A 138 -6.96 -19.33 4.93
C PHE A 138 -6.23 -19.31 6.26
N LEU A 139 -6.52 -18.33 7.15
CA LEU A 139 -5.88 -18.23 8.46
C LEU A 139 -6.75 -18.81 9.57
N LYS A 140 -7.98 -19.23 9.28
CA LYS A 140 -8.97 -19.72 10.26
C LYS A 140 -9.18 -18.75 11.42
N GLU A 141 -9.12 -17.45 11.13
CA GLU A 141 -9.33 -16.40 12.13
C GLU A 141 -10.81 -16.29 12.48
N VAL A 142 -11.09 -16.16 13.78
CA VAL A 142 -12.45 -15.85 14.26
C VAL A 142 -12.61 -14.33 14.24
N VAL A 143 -13.49 -13.84 13.39
CA VAL A 143 -13.78 -12.41 13.25
C VAL A 143 -15.04 -12.05 14.03
N GLY A 144 -14.88 -11.19 15.04
CA GLY A 144 -15.99 -10.74 15.87
C GLY A 144 -16.97 -9.83 15.10
N ILE A 145 -18.22 -9.84 15.59
CA ILE A 145 -19.31 -9.05 14.99
C ILE A 145 -18.99 -7.56 14.86
N ARG A 146 -18.22 -6.99 15.80
CA ARG A 146 -17.80 -5.58 15.75
C ARG A 146 -16.99 -5.25 14.49
N ARG A 147 -16.14 -6.17 14.02
CA ARG A 147 -15.36 -5.96 12.79
C ARG A 147 -16.24 -6.07 11.56
N TRP A 148 -17.15 -7.01 11.53
CA TRP A 148 -18.15 -7.14 10.46
C TRP A 148 -19.05 -5.92 10.37
N SER A 149 -19.61 -5.45 11.49
CA SER A 149 -20.46 -4.26 11.48
C SER A 149 -19.73 -3.00 11.00
N ALA A 150 -18.49 -2.79 11.44
CA ALA A 150 -17.67 -1.65 10.98
C ALA A 150 -17.40 -1.70 9.48
N MET A 151 -17.09 -2.88 8.91
CA MET A 151 -16.86 -3.03 7.47
C MET A 151 -18.12 -2.79 6.66
N PHE A 152 -19.25 -3.37 7.06
CA PHE A 152 -20.52 -3.15 6.38
C PHE A 152 -20.97 -1.71 6.48
N LEU A 153 -20.82 -1.06 7.62
CA LEU A 153 -21.17 0.35 7.79
C LEU A 153 -20.35 1.24 6.85
N GLY A 154 -19.03 1.01 6.76
CA GLY A 154 -18.16 1.73 5.84
C GLY A 154 -18.51 1.48 4.37
N PHE A 155 -18.78 0.23 3.99
CA PHE A 155 -19.18 -0.14 2.63
C PHE A 155 -20.52 0.48 2.25
N PHE A 156 -21.54 0.37 3.09
CA PHE A 156 -22.85 0.99 2.84
C PHE A 156 -22.76 2.52 2.79
N GLY A 157 -21.93 3.14 3.65
CA GLY A 157 -21.65 4.58 3.57
C GLY A 157 -21.09 4.98 2.21
N ALA A 158 -20.12 4.23 1.69
CA ALA A 158 -19.57 4.46 0.36
C ALA A 158 -20.62 4.29 -0.75
N VAL A 159 -21.42 3.23 -0.70
CA VAL A 159 -22.49 2.96 -1.68
C VAL A 159 -23.54 4.07 -1.69
N ILE A 160 -23.96 4.58 -0.52
CA ILE A 160 -24.95 5.66 -0.42
C ILE A 160 -24.41 6.96 -1.06
N VAL A 161 -23.16 7.29 -0.80
CA VAL A 161 -22.52 8.51 -1.35
C VAL A 161 -22.38 8.44 -2.86
N LEU A 162 -22.06 7.27 -3.38
CA LEU A 162 -21.64 7.09 -4.77
C LEU A 162 -22.81 6.81 -5.73
N ARG A 163 -23.97 6.40 -5.22
CA ARG A 163 -25.15 6.03 -6.03
C ARG A 163 -24.73 5.24 -7.27
N PRO A 164 -24.10 4.05 -7.12
CA PRO A 164 -23.59 3.29 -8.25
C PRO A 164 -24.74 2.93 -9.20
N ASP A 165 -24.54 3.19 -10.49
CA ASP A 165 -25.41 2.68 -11.52
C ASP A 165 -25.34 1.16 -11.54
N ILE A 166 -26.41 0.52 -12.00
CA ILE A 166 -26.55 -0.95 -11.96
C ILE A 166 -25.66 -1.63 -13.01
N GLU A 167 -25.21 -0.89 -14.04
CA GLU A 167 -24.38 -1.44 -15.10
C GLU A 167 -22.92 -1.53 -14.65
N LEU A 168 -22.38 -2.76 -14.68
CA LEU A 168 -20.97 -3.01 -14.37
C LEU A 168 -20.12 -2.77 -15.62
N GLU A 169 -19.37 -1.68 -15.61
CA GLU A 169 -18.37 -1.36 -16.62
C GLU A 169 -17.11 -2.22 -16.46
N PHE A 170 -16.38 -2.42 -17.54
CA PHE A 170 -15.14 -3.21 -17.54
C PHE A 170 -14.12 -2.73 -16.50
N GLY A 171 -13.96 -1.41 -16.33
CA GLY A 171 -13.06 -0.84 -15.32
C GLY A 171 -13.43 -1.20 -13.88
N GLN A 172 -14.72 -1.28 -13.58
CA GLN A 172 -15.22 -1.68 -12.26
C GLN A 172 -14.91 -3.16 -11.96
N ILE A 173 -15.03 -4.03 -12.97
CA ILE A 173 -14.66 -5.44 -12.85
C ILE A 173 -13.16 -5.58 -12.56
N LEU A 174 -12.32 -4.81 -13.25
CA LEU A 174 -10.87 -4.79 -13.01
C LEU A 174 -10.53 -4.34 -11.59
N ILE A 175 -11.22 -3.32 -11.07
CA ILE A 175 -11.02 -2.84 -9.70
C ILE A 175 -11.43 -3.92 -8.68
N LEU A 176 -12.52 -4.62 -8.89
CA LEU A 176 -12.96 -5.71 -8.01
C LEU A 176 -11.98 -6.89 -8.02
N CYS A 177 -11.53 -7.32 -9.20
CA CYS A 177 -10.50 -8.35 -9.34
C CYS A 177 -9.18 -7.91 -8.69
N GLY A 178 -8.75 -6.68 -8.94
CA GLY A 178 -7.58 -6.08 -8.31
C GLY A 178 -7.71 -6.02 -6.78
N SER A 179 -8.88 -5.67 -6.26
CA SER A 179 -9.17 -5.62 -4.83
C SER A 179 -9.07 -7.00 -4.17
N LEU A 180 -9.56 -8.05 -4.82
CA LEU A 180 -9.45 -9.42 -4.34
C LEU A 180 -7.97 -9.90 -4.32
N MET A 181 -7.23 -9.65 -5.40
CA MET A 181 -5.80 -9.97 -5.49
C MET A 181 -4.97 -9.17 -4.48
N TRP A 182 -5.26 -7.89 -4.33
CA TRP A 182 -4.60 -7.04 -3.33
C TRP A 182 -4.84 -7.54 -1.91
N SER A 183 -6.07 -7.93 -1.58
CA SER A 183 -6.44 -8.53 -0.30
C SER A 183 -5.67 -9.83 -0.04
N SER A 184 -5.49 -10.66 -1.06
CA SER A 184 -4.66 -11.86 -0.99
C SER A 184 -3.19 -11.53 -0.68
N SER A 185 -2.64 -10.50 -1.33
CA SER A 185 -1.28 -10.01 -1.07
C SER A 185 -1.11 -9.48 0.36
N VAL A 186 -2.11 -8.76 0.88
CA VAL A 186 -2.13 -8.28 2.27
C VAL A 186 -2.15 -9.44 3.26
N LEU A 187 -2.93 -10.49 2.98
CA LEU A 187 -2.98 -11.68 3.82
C LEU A 187 -1.63 -12.41 3.87
N MET A 188 -0.96 -12.55 2.72
CA MET A 188 0.39 -13.11 2.65
C MET A 188 1.39 -12.24 3.41
N ALA A 189 1.29 -10.91 3.31
CA ALA A 189 2.11 -10.00 4.11
C ALA A 189 1.92 -10.26 5.60
N LYS A 190 0.69 -10.39 6.08
CA LYS A 190 0.39 -10.72 7.47
C LYS A 190 1.06 -12.04 7.92
N LYS A 191 1.08 -13.05 7.07
CA LYS A 191 1.79 -14.30 7.35
C LYS A 191 3.32 -14.09 7.40
N LEU A 192 3.86 -13.28 6.50
CA LEU A 192 5.29 -12.98 6.44
C LEU A 192 5.78 -12.15 7.64
N THR A 193 4.93 -11.31 8.25
CA THR A 193 5.31 -10.54 9.45
C THR A 193 5.65 -11.40 10.66
N GLN A 194 5.32 -12.69 10.64
CA GLN A 194 5.69 -13.64 11.69
C GLN A 194 7.16 -14.08 11.59
N THR A 195 7.76 -13.99 10.40
CA THR A 195 9.11 -14.50 10.12
C THR A 195 10.07 -13.43 9.62
N ASP A 196 9.55 -12.39 8.98
CA ASP A 196 10.32 -11.37 8.29
C ASP A 196 10.06 -9.97 8.86
N ASN A 197 11.07 -9.10 8.77
CA ASN A 197 10.91 -7.71 9.17
C ASN A 197 10.03 -6.96 8.14
N THR A 198 9.24 -6.00 8.60
CA THR A 198 8.38 -5.16 7.76
C THR A 198 9.16 -4.50 6.61
N LEU A 199 10.39 -4.06 6.86
CA LEU A 199 11.25 -3.46 5.85
C LEU A 199 11.57 -4.44 4.72
N THR A 200 11.92 -5.69 5.05
CA THR A 200 12.14 -6.77 4.08
C THR A 200 10.90 -7.04 3.25
N ILE A 201 9.75 -7.15 3.91
CA ILE A 201 8.47 -7.45 3.26
C ILE A 201 8.09 -6.35 2.25
N THR A 202 8.27 -5.07 2.64
CA THR A 202 7.91 -3.92 1.79
C THR A 202 8.90 -3.76 0.64
N PHE A 203 10.20 -3.91 0.91
CA PHE A 203 11.24 -3.84 -0.12
C PHE A 203 11.04 -4.89 -1.21
N TRP A 204 10.84 -6.16 -0.84
CA TRP A 204 10.63 -7.24 -1.79
C TRP A 204 9.33 -7.10 -2.57
N GLN A 205 8.29 -6.53 -1.97
CA GLN A 205 7.08 -6.19 -2.71
C GLN A 205 7.38 -5.16 -3.79
N ALA A 206 8.04 -4.05 -3.45
CA ALA A 206 8.38 -3.01 -4.41
C ALA A 206 9.34 -3.53 -5.50
N ALA A 207 10.40 -4.26 -5.11
CA ALA A 207 11.35 -4.84 -6.06
C ALA A 207 10.69 -5.85 -7.01
N GLY A 208 9.75 -6.65 -6.51
CA GLY A 208 9.04 -7.63 -7.33
C GLY A 208 7.99 -7.03 -8.26
N LEU A 209 7.52 -5.78 -8.01
CA LEU A 209 6.63 -5.08 -8.92
C LEU A 209 7.37 -4.53 -10.16
N ILE A 210 8.66 -4.20 -10.05
CA ILE A 210 9.43 -3.58 -11.16
C ILE A 210 9.37 -4.40 -12.45
N PRO A 211 9.68 -5.72 -12.48
CA PRO A 211 9.70 -6.47 -13.74
C PRO A 211 8.35 -6.41 -14.46
N ALA A 212 7.26 -6.60 -13.72
CA ALA A 212 5.92 -6.61 -14.31
C ALA A 212 5.50 -5.23 -14.84
N THR A 213 5.73 -4.17 -14.06
CA THR A 213 5.40 -2.81 -14.47
C THR A 213 6.31 -2.32 -15.61
N PHE A 214 7.60 -2.67 -15.60
CA PHE A 214 8.54 -2.32 -16.66
C PHE A 214 8.15 -2.95 -18.00
N ILE A 215 7.88 -4.27 -18.03
CA ILE A 215 7.50 -4.97 -19.27
C ILE A 215 6.25 -4.32 -19.91
N LEU A 216 5.26 -3.95 -19.11
CA LEU A 216 4.05 -3.32 -19.64
C LEU A 216 4.26 -1.85 -19.97
N ALA A 217 5.05 -1.13 -19.20
CA ALA A 217 5.40 0.26 -19.52
C ALA A 217 6.13 0.38 -20.85
N THR A 218 7.07 -0.51 -21.17
CA THR A 218 7.83 -0.46 -22.45
C THR A 218 6.96 -0.62 -23.69
N GLN A 219 5.78 -1.22 -23.58
CA GLN A 219 4.85 -1.37 -24.71
C GLN A 219 4.08 -0.09 -25.04
N VAL A 220 3.96 0.82 -24.08
CA VAL A 220 3.17 2.05 -24.18
C VAL A 220 4.00 3.30 -23.87
N TRP A 221 5.34 3.16 -23.91
CA TRP A 221 6.28 4.17 -23.44
C TRP A 221 6.21 5.47 -24.24
N VAL A 222 5.87 6.55 -23.53
CA VAL A 222 5.98 7.93 -24.01
C VAL A 222 6.94 8.67 -23.10
N TRP A 223 7.99 9.31 -23.66
CA TRP A 223 8.94 10.03 -22.82
C TRP A 223 8.27 11.23 -22.15
N PRO A 224 8.24 11.27 -20.80
CA PRO A 224 7.68 12.41 -20.09
C PRO A 224 8.53 13.66 -20.35
N ASN A 225 7.88 14.79 -20.59
CA ASN A 225 8.54 16.08 -20.62
C ASN A 225 9.03 16.47 -19.22
N LEU A 226 10.09 17.29 -19.13
CA LEU A 226 10.68 17.68 -17.86
C LEU A 226 9.67 18.31 -16.88
N GLU A 227 8.68 19.04 -17.39
CA GLU A 227 7.61 19.62 -16.57
C GLU A 227 6.70 18.55 -15.91
N GLN A 228 6.45 17.45 -16.62
CA GLN A 228 5.62 16.32 -16.15
C GLN A 228 6.33 15.44 -15.11
N LEU A 229 7.67 15.51 -15.06
CA LEU A 229 8.46 14.76 -14.08
C LEU A 229 8.39 15.39 -12.68
N PHE A 230 8.01 16.66 -12.57
CA PHE A 230 7.93 17.42 -11.31
C PHE A 230 6.50 17.64 -10.80
N MET A 231 5.46 17.18 -11.53
CA MET A 231 4.09 17.08 -11.05
C MET A 231 3.86 15.77 -10.31
#